data_764de9008e77f3b568894528f12a9b17
#
_entry.id   764de9008e77f3b568894528f12a9b17
#
_cell.length_a   1.000
_cell.length_b   1.000
_cell.length_c   1.000
_cell.angle_alpha   90.00
_cell.angle_beta   90.00
_cell.angle_gamma   90.00
#
_symmetry.space_group_name_H-M   'P 1'
#
loop_
_entity.id
_entity.type
_entity.pdbx_description
1 polymer ?
#
loop_
_entity_poly.entity_id
_entity_poly.type
_entity_poly.pdbx_seq_one_letter_code
_entity_poly.pdbx_strand_id
1 'polypeptide(L)'
;LIDFDPSVFVERIDNPRDADYARGYRAYVFYGFRHSTAFELNPDNMYGVRPGTQVHDYFLPASERYGVVRDPEGTQYPALCRGQNPGDFNFFEASSIRQVGNKYVMVFSGYSGPDYGLSSTNSALRYAYGDTPLGPWRSGGVLVDSRGVVPNENGSHLTTTNFAHNTHGSLQQINGQWYVFYHRAPRGFGNARQPMVAPVKIECDKRSVAQGGKVRIVAYDPYAKNHEWTAAAADGNVYTGAEVTSEGFQIFGLNPYQKYSAGIACYVNGNNWMQDNFDNWDNNMDLAGITNCCVVCFKYFGFGGLAHDTK
;
A
#
# COMPACT_ATOMS: atom_id res chain seq x y z
N LEU A 1 3.77 -4.22 -24.59
CA LEU A 1 3.88 -5.41 -23.76
C LEU A 1 3.64 -5.09 -22.29
N ILE A 2 4.15 -3.97 -21.78
CA ILE A 2 3.93 -3.49 -20.41
C ILE A 2 2.76 -2.53 -20.44
N ASP A 3 1.74 -2.84 -19.64
CA ASP A 3 0.46 -2.14 -19.61
C ASP A 3 0.34 -1.28 -18.33
N PHE A 4 -0.76 -1.35 -17.64
CA PHE A 4 -1.22 -0.46 -16.59
C PHE A 4 -0.38 -0.53 -15.30
N ASP A 5 -0.02 0.62 -14.70
CA ASP A 5 0.68 0.76 -13.42
C ASP A 5 1.95 -0.11 -13.27
N PRO A 6 2.93 0.00 -14.18
CA PRO A 6 4.11 -0.83 -14.10
C PRO A 6 5.02 -0.47 -12.94
N SER A 7 5.57 -1.49 -12.30
CA SER A 7 6.70 -1.36 -11.37
C SER A 7 7.85 -2.27 -11.76
N VAL A 8 9.06 -1.83 -11.51
CA VAL A 8 10.28 -2.58 -11.80
C VAL A 8 11.00 -2.87 -10.49
N PHE A 9 11.49 -4.09 -10.37
CA PHE A 9 12.36 -4.50 -9.29
C PHE A 9 13.70 -4.99 -9.85
N VAL A 10 14.79 -4.48 -9.31
CA VAL A 10 16.14 -4.92 -9.64
C VAL A 10 16.69 -5.72 -8.47
N GLU A 11 16.88 -7.00 -8.70
CA GLU A 11 17.49 -7.92 -7.76
C GLU A 11 19.01 -7.89 -7.95
N ARG A 12 19.74 -7.69 -6.87
CA ARG A 12 21.19 -7.82 -6.88
C ARG A 12 21.60 -9.29 -6.81
N ILE A 13 22.54 -9.68 -7.65
CA ILE A 13 23.06 -11.05 -7.73
C ILE A 13 24.48 -11.08 -7.16
N ASP A 14 24.61 -11.55 -5.94
CA ASP A 14 25.88 -11.64 -5.20
C ASP A 14 26.44 -13.09 -5.12
N ASN A 15 25.68 -14.09 -5.59
CA ASN A 15 26.10 -15.47 -5.57
C ASN A 15 27.02 -15.80 -6.77
N PRO A 16 28.29 -16.13 -6.55
CA PRO A 16 29.23 -16.44 -7.65
C PRO A 16 28.85 -17.65 -8.52
N ARG A 17 27.93 -18.50 -8.04
CA ARG A 17 27.44 -19.67 -8.78
C ARG A 17 26.23 -19.33 -9.65
N ASP A 18 25.69 -18.12 -9.54
CA ASP A 18 24.56 -17.70 -10.34
C ASP A 18 25.01 -17.32 -11.75
N ALA A 19 24.23 -17.69 -12.75
CA ALA A 19 24.54 -17.40 -14.17
C ALA A 19 24.62 -15.88 -14.46
N ASP A 20 23.93 -15.06 -13.66
CA ASP A 20 23.91 -13.61 -13.78
C ASP A 20 24.92 -12.90 -12.86
N TYR A 21 25.79 -13.65 -12.17
CA TYR A 21 26.77 -13.06 -11.27
C TYR A 21 27.66 -12.02 -11.95
N ALA A 22 28.12 -12.31 -13.18
CA ALA A 22 28.96 -11.40 -13.94
C ALA A 22 28.23 -10.09 -14.31
N ARG A 23 26.89 -10.14 -14.46
CA ARG A 23 26.05 -8.96 -14.69
C ARG A 23 25.76 -8.24 -13.39
N GLY A 24 25.65 -8.95 -12.28
CA GLY A 24 25.39 -8.44 -10.95
C GLY A 24 23.93 -8.14 -10.64
N TYR A 25 23.00 -8.35 -11.58
CA TYR A 25 21.58 -8.09 -11.37
C TYR A 25 20.63 -8.89 -12.26
N ARG A 26 19.39 -8.99 -11.84
CA ARG A 26 18.19 -9.32 -12.62
C ARG A 26 17.16 -8.22 -12.46
N ALA A 27 16.35 -8.01 -13.47
CA ALA A 27 15.26 -7.05 -13.42
C ALA A 27 13.92 -7.74 -13.70
N TYR A 28 12.92 -7.36 -12.97
CA TYR A 28 11.56 -7.90 -13.05
C TYR A 28 10.59 -6.76 -13.24
N VAL A 29 9.50 -7.01 -13.97
CA VAL A 29 8.39 -6.07 -14.11
C VAL A 29 7.10 -6.70 -13.62
N PHE A 30 6.29 -5.87 -12.99
CA PHE A 30 4.98 -6.20 -12.45
C PHE A 30 4.01 -5.12 -12.89
N TYR A 31 2.85 -5.49 -13.42
CA TYR A 31 1.86 -4.53 -13.90
C TYR A 31 0.46 -5.15 -13.96
N GLY A 32 -0.53 -4.34 -14.29
CA GLY A 32 -1.86 -4.80 -14.64
C GLY A 32 -3.00 -4.17 -13.85
N PHE A 33 -4.16 -4.15 -14.50
CA PHE A 33 -5.43 -3.70 -13.96
C PHE A 33 -6.40 -4.88 -13.91
N ARG A 34 -6.77 -5.35 -12.71
CA ARG A 34 -7.60 -6.54 -12.48
C ARG A 34 -7.00 -7.85 -13.02
N HIS A 35 -5.93 -7.76 -13.71
CA HIS A 35 -5.15 -8.84 -14.29
C HIS A 35 -3.68 -8.54 -14.00
N SER A 36 -3.12 -9.24 -13.05
CA SER A 36 -1.71 -9.03 -12.66
C SER A 36 -0.79 -9.83 -13.58
N THR A 37 0.24 -9.18 -14.10
CA THR A 37 1.25 -9.81 -14.95
C THR A 37 2.64 -9.53 -14.42
N ALA A 38 3.51 -10.53 -14.46
CA ALA A 38 4.90 -10.43 -14.05
C ALA A 38 5.82 -11.23 -14.96
N PHE A 39 7.01 -10.71 -15.20
CA PHE A 39 8.08 -11.45 -15.88
C PHE A 39 9.46 -10.87 -15.61
N GLU A 40 10.48 -11.63 -15.94
CA GLU A 40 11.86 -11.16 -15.92
C GLU A 40 12.16 -10.36 -17.18
N LEU A 41 12.66 -9.15 -17.03
CA LEU A 41 13.03 -8.27 -18.13
C LEU A 41 14.29 -8.77 -18.84
N ASN A 42 14.28 -8.67 -20.16
CA ASN A 42 15.47 -8.90 -20.96
C ASN A 42 16.51 -7.81 -20.63
N PRO A 43 17.67 -8.19 -20.07
CA PRO A 43 18.68 -7.22 -19.65
C PRO A 43 19.35 -6.47 -20.81
N ASP A 44 19.20 -6.96 -22.05
CA ASP A 44 19.83 -6.33 -23.21
C ASP A 44 19.04 -5.12 -23.72
N ASN A 45 17.75 -5.06 -23.41
CA ASN A 45 16.89 -3.97 -23.90
C ASN A 45 15.93 -3.38 -22.85
N MET A 46 15.72 -4.07 -21.71
CA MET A 46 14.90 -3.63 -20.57
C MET A 46 13.41 -3.36 -20.90
N TYR A 47 12.88 -3.87 -21.99
CA TYR A 47 11.45 -3.75 -22.35
C TYR A 47 10.79 -5.06 -22.80
N GLY A 48 11.56 -6.10 -23.08
CA GLY A 48 11.08 -7.42 -23.50
C GLY A 48 11.19 -8.47 -22.38
N VAL A 49 10.58 -9.61 -22.60
CA VAL A 49 10.72 -10.79 -21.75
C VAL A 49 12.13 -11.37 -21.95
N ARG A 50 12.79 -11.75 -20.87
CA ARG A 50 14.09 -12.40 -20.94
C ARG A 50 13.98 -13.72 -21.72
N PRO A 51 14.85 -13.99 -22.72
CA PRO A 51 14.86 -15.26 -23.43
C PRO A 51 14.99 -16.46 -22.48
N GLY A 52 14.14 -17.46 -22.67
CA GLY A 52 14.13 -18.66 -21.84
C GLY A 52 13.34 -18.55 -20.53
N THR A 53 12.75 -17.39 -20.24
CA THR A 53 11.80 -17.19 -19.14
C THR A 53 10.36 -17.05 -19.67
N GLN A 54 9.40 -17.05 -18.77
CA GLN A 54 7.99 -17.00 -19.12
C GLN A 54 7.30 -15.78 -18.52
N VAL A 55 6.18 -15.38 -19.11
CA VAL A 55 5.25 -14.42 -18.55
C VAL A 55 4.32 -15.15 -17.57
N HIS A 56 4.11 -14.56 -16.42
CA HIS A 56 3.21 -15.04 -15.38
C HIS A 56 1.98 -14.15 -15.33
N ASP A 57 0.94 -14.57 -16.02
CA ASP A 57 -0.36 -13.92 -15.92
C ASP A 57 -1.08 -14.33 -14.63
N TYR A 58 -1.81 -13.38 -14.07
CA TYR A 58 -2.50 -13.58 -12.78
C TYR A 58 -1.57 -14.07 -11.67
N PHE A 59 -0.35 -13.53 -11.61
CA PHE A 59 0.61 -13.93 -10.59
C PHE A 59 0.08 -13.66 -9.16
N LEU A 60 -0.82 -12.70 -9.01
CA LEU A 60 -1.70 -12.51 -7.86
C LEU A 60 -3.16 -12.61 -8.32
N PRO A 61 -3.98 -13.41 -7.64
CA PRO A 61 -5.40 -13.56 -7.99
C PRO A 61 -6.17 -12.24 -7.85
N ALA A 62 -6.98 -11.95 -8.85
CA ALA A 62 -7.87 -10.80 -8.84
C ALA A 62 -9.03 -10.97 -7.84
N SER A 63 -9.69 -9.85 -7.52
CA SER A 63 -10.89 -9.88 -6.71
C SER A 63 -12.01 -10.67 -7.38
N GLU A 64 -12.69 -11.53 -6.64
CA GLU A 64 -13.84 -12.32 -7.09
C GLU A 64 -14.98 -11.47 -7.65
N ARG A 65 -15.03 -10.18 -7.29
CA ARG A 65 -15.99 -9.22 -7.86
C ARG A 65 -15.94 -9.13 -9.39
N TYR A 66 -14.79 -9.45 -9.99
CA TYR A 66 -14.57 -9.41 -11.44
C TYR A 66 -14.58 -10.78 -12.11
N GLY A 67 -15.06 -11.78 -11.40
CA GLY A 67 -15.13 -13.15 -11.84
C GLY A 67 -13.94 -13.98 -11.40
N VAL A 68 -14.15 -15.29 -11.37
CA VAL A 68 -13.07 -16.24 -11.07
C VAL A 68 -12.15 -16.28 -12.26
N VAL A 69 -10.96 -15.78 -12.11
CA VAL A 69 -9.93 -15.85 -13.12
C VAL A 69 -9.35 -17.26 -13.12
N ARG A 70 -9.45 -17.89 -14.27
CA ARG A 70 -8.81 -19.17 -14.54
C ARG A 70 -7.58 -18.95 -15.39
N ASP A 71 -6.50 -19.67 -15.09
CA ASP A 71 -5.38 -19.73 -16.00
C ASP A 71 -5.79 -20.39 -17.33
N PRO A 72 -4.96 -20.32 -18.39
CA PRO A 72 -5.27 -20.95 -19.68
C PRO A 72 -5.52 -22.46 -19.61
N GLU A 73 -5.08 -23.12 -18.56
CA GLU A 73 -5.25 -24.55 -18.30
C GLU A 73 -6.57 -24.85 -17.56
N GLY A 74 -7.35 -23.80 -17.23
CA GLY A 74 -8.63 -23.91 -16.52
C GLY A 74 -8.50 -24.14 -15.02
N THR A 75 -7.30 -24.05 -14.47
CA THR A 75 -7.08 -24.07 -13.03
C THR A 75 -7.48 -22.72 -12.42
N GLN A 76 -8.16 -22.78 -11.30
CA GLN A 76 -8.75 -21.60 -10.65
C GLN A 76 -7.67 -20.66 -10.07
N TYR A 77 -6.41 -21.09 -10.03
CA TYR A 77 -5.30 -20.37 -9.40
C TYR A 77 -4.01 -20.47 -10.20
N PRO A 78 -3.34 -19.36 -10.44
CA PRO A 78 -2.01 -19.38 -11.03
C PRO A 78 -1.06 -20.26 -10.22
N ALA A 79 -0.11 -20.89 -10.89
CA ALA A 79 0.88 -21.75 -10.26
C ALA A 79 1.64 -21.07 -9.10
N LEU A 80 1.81 -19.74 -9.17
CA LEU A 80 2.49 -18.95 -8.15
C LEU A 80 1.69 -18.76 -6.85
N CYS A 81 0.39 -19.09 -6.85
CA CYS A 81 -0.49 -18.95 -5.67
C CYS A 81 -1.21 -20.23 -5.30
N ARG A 82 -0.74 -21.38 -5.77
CA ARG A 82 -1.38 -22.69 -5.51
C ARG A 82 -1.58 -22.93 -4.01
N GLY A 83 -2.74 -23.49 -3.69
CA GLY A 83 -3.11 -23.87 -2.33
C GLY A 83 -3.55 -22.71 -1.45
N GLN A 84 -3.88 -21.57 -2.03
CA GLN A 84 -4.44 -20.43 -1.31
C GLN A 84 -5.78 -20.01 -1.90
N ASN A 85 -6.60 -19.38 -1.07
CA ASN A 85 -7.86 -18.81 -1.53
C ASN A 85 -7.59 -17.52 -2.32
N PRO A 86 -8.10 -17.35 -3.55
CA PRO A 86 -7.94 -16.10 -4.30
C PRO A 86 -8.50 -14.89 -3.59
N GLY A 87 -9.59 -15.04 -2.85
CA GLY A 87 -10.17 -13.99 -2.03
C GLY A 87 -9.20 -13.41 -1.01
N ASP A 88 -8.15 -14.16 -0.64
CA ASP A 88 -7.12 -13.66 0.26
C ASP A 88 -6.22 -12.60 -0.39
N PHE A 89 -6.10 -12.58 -1.71
CA PHE A 89 -5.29 -11.60 -2.44
C PHE A 89 -6.12 -10.39 -2.86
N ASN A 90 -7.26 -10.60 -3.50
CA ASN A 90 -8.14 -9.53 -3.97
C ASN A 90 -7.42 -8.43 -4.77
N PHE A 91 -6.52 -8.83 -5.68
CA PHE A 91 -5.71 -7.91 -6.48
C PHE A 91 -6.58 -6.97 -7.31
N PHE A 92 -6.17 -5.71 -7.38
CA PHE A 92 -6.79 -4.71 -8.23
C PHE A 92 -5.77 -4.08 -9.20
N GLU A 93 -4.69 -3.44 -8.68
CA GLU A 93 -3.69 -2.74 -9.50
C GLU A 93 -2.44 -2.38 -8.69
N ALA A 94 -1.50 -1.66 -9.30
CA ALA A 94 -0.40 -0.90 -8.67
C ALA A 94 0.51 -1.73 -7.76
N SER A 95 1.14 -2.74 -8.32
CA SER A 95 2.14 -3.57 -7.62
C SER A 95 3.39 -2.79 -7.25
N SER A 96 3.92 -3.03 -6.06
CA SER A 96 5.21 -2.50 -5.59
C SER A 96 5.93 -3.52 -4.72
N ILE A 97 7.11 -3.95 -5.11
CA ILE A 97 7.87 -5.01 -4.45
C ILE A 97 9.08 -4.47 -3.68
N ARG A 98 9.38 -5.08 -2.54
CA ARG A 98 10.60 -4.84 -1.75
C ARG A 98 11.17 -6.14 -1.24
N GLN A 99 12.49 -6.20 -1.16
CA GLN A 99 13.16 -7.26 -0.41
C GLN A 99 13.17 -6.90 1.07
N VAL A 100 12.74 -7.84 1.90
CA VAL A 100 12.66 -7.71 3.37
C VAL A 100 13.34 -8.93 3.98
N GLY A 101 14.54 -8.75 4.50
CA GLY A 101 15.35 -9.89 4.96
C GLY A 101 15.61 -10.89 3.83
N ASN A 102 15.19 -12.13 4.05
CA ASN A 102 15.31 -13.22 3.07
C ASN A 102 14.02 -13.46 2.26
N LYS A 103 13.10 -12.51 2.27
CA LYS A 103 11.82 -12.59 1.57
C LYS A 103 11.61 -11.40 0.65
N TYR A 104 10.67 -11.57 -0.24
CA TYR A 104 10.14 -10.49 -1.08
C TYR A 104 8.71 -10.19 -0.63
N VAL A 105 8.40 -8.91 -0.51
CA VAL A 105 7.08 -8.43 -0.12
C VAL A 105 6.53 -7.59 -1.27
N MET A 106 5.39 -8.01 -1.79
CA MET A 106 4.62 -7.32 -2.81
C MET A 106 3.49 -6.56 -2.14
N VAL A 107 3.45 -5.24 -2.29
CA VAL A 107 2.32 -4.39 -1.91
C VAL A 107 1.54 -4.04 -3.17
N PHE A 108 0.23 -4.03 -3.08
CA PHE A 108 -0.64 -3.74 -4.22
C PHE A 108 -1.98 -3.17 -3.77
N SER A 109 -2.62 -2.42 -4.66
CA SER A 109 -4.00 -1.98 -4.47
C SER A 109 -4.95 -3.17 -4.56
N GLY A 110 -5.86 -3.28 -3.64
CA GLY A 110 -6.78 -4.41 -3.58
C GLY A 110 -8.11 -4.09 -2.89
N TYR A 111 -9.02 -5.06 -2.88
CA TYR A 111 -10.31 -4.94 -2.23
C TYR A 111 -10.22 -5.30 -0.75
N SER A 112 -11.02 -4.59 0.04
CA SER A 112 -11.18 -4.84 1.48
C SER A 112 -12.60 -4.48 1.90
N GLY A 113 -12.95 -4.83 3.11
CA GLY A 113 -14.22 -4.46 3.76
C GLY A 113 -14.96 -5.66 4.32
N PRO A 114 -15.38 -6.66 3.51
CA PRO A 114 -16.07 -7.83 4.02
C PRO A 114 -15.29 -8.59 5.09
N ASP A 115 -13.97 -8.54 5.04
CA ASP A 115 -13.05 -9.15 6.00
C ASP A 115 -13.31 -8.66 7.45
N TYR A 116 -13.88 -7.49 7.60
CA TYR A 116 -14.17 -6.86 8.90
C TYR A 116 -15.53 -6.14 8.96
N GLY A 117 -16.49 -6.63 8.18
CA GLY A 117 -17.90 -6.23 8.29
C GLY A 117 -18.27 -4.91 7.61
N LEU A 118 -17.43 -4.39 6.73
CA LEU A 118 -17.70 -3.19 5.94
C LEU A 118 -18.00 -3.53 4.48
N SER A 119 -18.54 -2.58 3.73
CA SER A 119 -18.76 -2.74 2.29
C SER A 119 -17.45 -2.92 1.53
N SER A 120 -17.46 -3.78 0.52
CA SER A 120 -16.31 -4.03 -0.34
C SER A 120 -15.95 -2.80 -1.17
N THR A 121 -14.69 -2.38 -1.10
CA THR A 121 -14.12 -1.28 -1.91
C THR A 121 -12.68 -1.60 -2.27
N ASN A 122 -12.15 -0.91 -3.30
CA ASN A 122 -10.74 -0.98 -3.68
C ASN A 122 -9.85 0.01 -2.90
N SER A 123 -10.19 0.29 -1.66
CA SER A 123 -9.52 1.28 -0.82
C SER A 123 -8.38 0.72 0.02
N ALA A 124 -7.94 -0.51 -0.25
CA ALA A 124 -6.88 -1.12 0.54
C ALA A 124 -5.57 -1.24 -0.21
N LEU A 125 -4.48 -1.06 0.51
CA LEU A 125 -3.24 -1.76 0.22
C LEU A 125 -3.31 -3.14 0.86
N ARG A 126 -3.02 -4.14 0.07
CA ARG A 126 -2.81 -5.52 0.53
C ARG A 126 -1.36 -5.89 0.31
N TYR A 127 -0.90 -6.97 0.93
CA TYR A 127 0.44 -7.47 0.65
C TYR A 127 0.46 -8.98 0.48
N ALA A 128 1.44 -9.41 -0.27
CA ALA A 128 1.82 -10.82 -0.42
C ALA A 128 3.32 -10.95 -0.19
N TYR A 129 3.78 -12.15 0.14
CA TYR A 129 5.19 -12.42 0.35
C TYR A 129 5.60 -13.76 -0.28
N GLY A 130 6.85 -13.84 -0.68
CA GLY A 130 7.44 -15.02 -1.32
C GLY A 130 8.93 -15.14 -1.07
N ASP A 131 9.51 -16.27 -1.45
CA ASP A 131 10.95 -16.52 -1.33
C ASP A 131 11.75 -15.99 -2.53
N THR A 132 11.08 -15.70 -3.65
CA THR A 132 11.70 -15.14 -4.86
C THR A 132 10.88 -13.96 -5.39
N PRO A 133 11.46 -13.11 -6.27
CA PRO A 133 10.72 -11.99 -6.86
C PRO A 133 9.48 -12.40 -7.66
N LEU A 134 9.44 -13.61 -8.18
CA LEU A 134 8.28 -14.16 -8.89
C LEU A 134 7.41 -15.09 -8.03
N GLY A 135 7.67 -15.17 -6.73
CA GLY A 135 6.91 -16.03 -5.81
C GLY A 135 7.52 -17.44 -5.65
N PRO A 136 6.77 -18.48 -5.31
CA PRO A 136 5.32 -18.47 -5.08
C PRO A 136 4.89 -17.56 -3.94
N TRP A 137 3.74 -16.91 -4.14
CA TRP A 137 3.23 -15.89 -3.26
C TRP A 137 2.27 -16.44 -2.19
N ARG A 138 2.32 -15.87 -0.99
CA ARG A 138 1.37 -16.05 0.09
C ARG A 138 0.73 -14.73 0.43
N SER A 139 -0.57 -14.71 0.64
CA SER A 139 -1.26 -13.52 1.09
C SER A 139 -0.88 -13.17 2.53
N GLY A 140 -0.61 -11.90 2.77
CA GLY A 140 -0.44 -11.34 4.11
C GLY A 140 -1.66 -10.57 4.59
N GLY A 141 -2.70 -10.44 3.75
CA GLY A 141 -3.93 -9.71 4.07
C GLY A 141 -3.87 -8.22 3.77
N VAL A 142 -4.69 -7.46 4.47
CA VAL A 142 -4.77 -6.00 4.34
C VAL A 142 -3.59 -5.35 5.08
N LEU A 143 -2.90 -4.43 4.41
CA LEU A 143 -1.83 -3.62 5.01
C LEU A 143 -2.37 -2.27 5.50
N VAL A 144 -3.16 -1.60 4.68
CA VAL A 144 -3.81 -0.32 5.00
C VAL A 144 -5.19 -0.32 4.36
N ASP A 145 -6.20 0.12 5.09
CA ASP A 145 -7.46 0.56 4.50
C ASP A 145 -7.50 2.09 4.53
N SER A 146 -7.40 2.72 3.36
CA SER A 146 -7.30 4.18 3.25
C SER A 146 -8.58 4.93 3.66
N ARG A 147 -9.68 4.20 3.90
CA ARG A 147 -10.90 4.79 4.46
C ARG A 147 -10.75 5.23 5.92
N GLY A 148 -9.67 4.85 6.61
CA GLY A 148 -9.49 5.12 8.03
C GLY A 148 -10.52 4.37 8.85
N VAL A 149 -10.37 3.05 8.92
CA VAL A 149 -11.28 2.18 9.65
C VAL A 149 -11.02 2.29 11.14
N VAL A 150 -12.03 2.70 11.88
CA VAL A 150 -11.95 2.91 13.34
C VAL A 150 -13.20 2.35 14.01
N PRO A 151 -13.14 2.02 15.31
CA PRO A 151 -14.36 1.75 16.08
C PRO A 151 -15.30 2.96 16.06
N ASN A 152 -16.60 2.71 15.99
CA ASN A 152 -17.58 3.77 16.20
C ASN A 152 -17.54 4.27 17.67
N GLU A 153 -18.26 5.36 17.95
CA GLU A 153 -18.27 5.99 19.30
C GLU A 153 -18.61 5.01 20.42
N ASN A 154 -19.42 4.00 20.14
CA ASN A 154 -19.84 3.00 21.11
C ASN A 154 -18.97 1.72 21.10
N GLY A 155 -17.97 1.65 20.21
CA GLY A 155 -17.11 0.47 20.05
C GLY A 155 -17.84 -0.80 19.56
N SER A 156 -19.10 -0.68 19.13
CA SER A 156 -19.94 -1.83 18.78
C SER A 156 -19.70 -2.36 17.35
N HIS A 157 -19.19 -1.54 16.47
CA HIS A 157 -18.85 -1.89 15.08
C HIS A 157 -17.82 -0.91 14.50
N LEU A 158 -17.25 -1.28 13.39
CA LEU A 158 -16.27 -0.45 12.68
C LEU A 158 -16.98 0.58 11.79
N THR A 159 -16.36 1.73 11.61
CA THR A 159 -16.79 2.80 10.73
C THR A 159 -15.60 3.36 9.94
N THR A 160 -15.87 4.26 9.01
CA THR A 160 -14.83 4.87 8.18
C THR A 160 -14.81 6.38 8.34
N THR A 161 -13.62 6.98 8.34
CA THR A 161 -13.42 8.42 8.49
C THR A 161 -13.15 9.12 7.16
N ASN A 162 -12.83 8.39 6.12
CA ASN A 162 -12.50 8.92 4.79
C ASN A 162 -13.33 8.25 3.69
N PHE A 163 -13.33 8.85 2.51
CA PHE A 163 -14.01 8.30 1.35
C PHE A 163 -13.40 6.99 0.88
N ALA A 164 -14.24 6.13 0.34
CA ALA A 164 -13.84 4.96 -0.39
C ALA A 164 -13.32 5.37 -1.77
N HIS A 165 -12.03 5.17 -2.00
CA HIS A 165 -11.37 5.32 -3.28
C HIS A 165 -10.17 4.39 -3.35
N ASN A 166 -9.65 4.11 -4.57
CA ASN A 166 -8.44 3.33 -4.68
C ASN A 166 -7.28 3.97 -3.90
N THR A 167 -6.34 3.17 -3.47
CA THR A 167 -5.10 3.63 -2.84
C THR A 167 -3.92 2.91 -3.43
N HIS A 168 -2.88 3.65 -3.78
CA HIS A 168 -1.60 3.12 -4.21
C HIS A 168 -0.56 3.36 -3.13
N GLY A 169 0.48 2.54 -3.12
CA GLY A 169 1.51 2.74 -2.12
C GLY A 169 2.67 1.76 -2.21
N SER A 170 3.60 1.93 -1.31
CA SER A 170 4.79 1.10 -1.24
C SER A 170 5.34 1.03 0.17
N LEU A 171 6.22 0.07 0.42
CA LEU A 171 7.04 0.01 1.62
C LEU A 171 8.41 0.66 1.35
N GLN A 172 8.95 1.34 2.34
CA GLN A 172 10.32 1.84 2.30
C GLN A 172 10.95 1.80 3.68
N GLN A 173 12.21 1.38 3.76
CA GLN A 173 13.00 1.47 4.97
C GLN A 173 13.80 2.76 4.96
N ILE A 174 13.70 3.54 6.05
CA ILE A 174 14.44 4.79 6.24
C ILE A 174 15.07 4.73 7.63
N ASN A 175 16.38 4.86 7.70
CA ASN A 175 17.14 4.81 8.95
C ASN A 175 16.79 3.59 9.83
N GLY A 176 16.59 2.43 9.22
CA GLY A 176 16.27 1.18 9.93
C GLY A 176 14.80 0.99 10.27
N GLN A 177 13.97 2.01 10.17
CA GLN A 177 12.52 1.93 10.38
C GLN A 177 11.79 1.72 9.05
N TRP A 178 10.86 0.78 9.03
CA TRP A 178 9.97 0.56 7.89
C TRP A 178 8.76 1.49 7.94
N TYR A 179 8.36 1.98 6.77
CA TYR A 179 7.18 2.81 6.57
C TYR A 179 6.36 2.28 5.40
N VAL A 180 5.05 2.43 5.49
CA VAL A 180 4.14 2.34 4.35
C VAL A 180 3.79 3.74 3.89
N PHE A 181 4.03 4.02 2.61
CA PHE A 181 3.60 5.23 1.92
C PHE A 181 2.35 4.89 1.12
N TYR A 182 1.33 5.71 1.21
CA TYR A 182 0.07 5.50 0.52
C TYR A 182 -0.66 6.82 0.30
N HIS A 183 -1.83 6.79 -0.31
CA HIS A 183 -2.70 7.96 -0.37
C HIS A 183 -4.12 7.60 0.08
N ARG A 184 -4.87 8.61 0.47
CA ARG A 184 -6.28 8.51 0.80
C ARG A 184 -7.07 9.65 0.17
N ALA A 185 -8.38 9.47 0.03
CA ALA A 185 -9.29 10.55 -0.34
C ALA A 185 -9.74 11.28 0.93
N PRO A 186 -9.52 12.60 1.05
CA PRO A 186 -10.12 13.40 2.11
C PRO A 186 -11.65 13.29 2.06
N ARG A 187 -12.29 13.46 3.21
CA ARG A 187 -13.74 13.45 3.30
C ARG A 187 -14.32 14.54 2.40
N GLY A 188 -15.31 14.19 1.59
CA GLY A 188 -16.03 15.08 0.70
C GLY A 188 -15.56 15.04 -0.76
N PHE A 189 -14.38 14.50 -1.06
CA PHE A 189 -13.90 14.45 -2.44
C PHE A 189 -13.10 13.16 -2.73
N GLY A 190 -13.73 12.23 -3.42
CA GLY A 190 -13.16 10.90 -3.69
C GLY A 190 -11.94 10.89 -4.60
N ASN A 191 -11.78 11.88 -5.49
CA ASN A 191 -10.63 11.94 -6.41
C ASN A 191 -9.42 12.67 -5.83
N ALA A 192 -9.55 13.32 -4.67
CA ALA A 192 -8.41 13.91 -4.00
C ALA A 192 -7.47 12.81 -3.48
N ARG A 193 -6.19 12.98 -3.71
CA ARG A 193 -5.16 12.02 -3.32
C ARG A 193 -4.19 12.65 -2.34
N GLN A 194 -4.53 12.57 -1.06
CA GLN A 194 -3.67 13.07 -0.01
C GLN A 194 -2.58 12.04 0.29
N PRO A 195 -1.29 12.39 0.17
CA PRO A 195 -0.21 11.50 0.55
C PRO A 195 -0.22 11.25 2.06
N MET A 196 0.03 10.00 2.42
CA MET A 196 0.06 9.51 3.78
C MET A 196 1.30 8.67 3.99
N VAL A 197 1.76 8.61 5.22
CA VAL A 197 2.81 7.70 5.66
C VAL A 197 2.50 7.20 7.06
N ALA A 198 2.76 5.93 7.29
CA ALA A 198 2.66 5.33 8.62
C ALA A 198 3.88 4.44 8.90
N PRO A 199 4.42 4.46 10.11
CA PRO A 199 5.46 3.52 10.50
C PRO A 199 4.85 2.11 10.61
N VAL A 200 5.64 1.10 10.23
CA VAL A 200 5.27 -0.30 10.37
C VAL A 200 6.45 -1.10 10.91
N LYS A 201 6.16 -2.14 11.65
CA LYS A 201 7.15 -3.16 12.03
C LYS A 201 6.95 -4.37 11.15
N ILE A 202 8.03 -4.87 10.57
CA ILE A 202 8.00 -6.07 9.74
C ILE A 202 8.71 -7.20 10.47
N GLU A 203 7.98 -8.26 10.73
CA GLU A 203 8.50 -9.51 11.28
C GLU A 203 8.67 -10.51 10.14
N CYS A 204 9.91 -10.89 9.88
CA CYS A 204 10.27 -11.79 8.79
C CYS A 204 10.85 -13.11 9.36
N ASP A 205 10.14 -14.22 9.12
CA ASP A 205 10.62 -15.55 9.51
C ASP A 205 11.81 -15.97 8.62
N LYS A 206 12.83 -16.54 9.22
CA LYS A 206 14.01 -17.01 8.49
C LYS A 206 13.75 -18.28 7.66
N ARG A 207 12.73 -19.07 8.01
CA ARG A 207 12.32 -20.26 7.24
C ARG A 207 11.81 -19.85 5.86
N SER A 208 11.96 -20.72 4.88
CA SER A 208 11.32 -20.49 3.58
C SER A 208 9.79 -20.52 3.70
N VAL A 209 9.10 -19.92 2.74
CA VAL A 209 7.64 -19.96 2.65
C VAL A 209 7.14 -21.40 2.52
N ALA A 210 7.86 -22.25 1.79
CA ALA A 210 7.57 -23.68 1.67
C ALA A 210 7.67 -24.43 3.01
N GLN A 211 8.52 -23.96 3.92
CA GLN A 211 8.67 -24.48 5.28
C GLN A 211 7.72 -23.81 6.30
N GLY A 212 6.74 -23.04 5.83
CA GLY A 212 5.80 -22.31 6.67
C GLY A 212 6.33 -20.98 7.22
N GLY A 213 7.43 -20.47 6.67
CA GLY A 213 7.95 -19.15 7.00
C GLY A 213 6.96 -18.05 6.56
N LYS A 214 6.83 -17.00 7.39
CA LYS A 214 5.87 -15.93 7.20
C LYS A 214 6.55 -14.57 7.22
N VAL A 215 5.92 -13.61 6.55
CA VAL A 215 6.14 -12.19 6.76
C VAL A 215 4.87 -11.61 7.36
N ARG A 216 5.01 -10.91 8.46
CA ARG A 216 3.93 -10.23 9.14
C ARG A 216 4.26 -8.77 9.25
N ILE A 217 3.37 -7.93 8.78
CA ILE A 217 3.48 -6.49 8.93
C ILE A 217 2.54 -6.06 10.03
N VAL A 218 3.07 -5.43 11.05
CA VAL A 218 2.34 -4.97 12.22
C VAL A 218 2.25 -3.45 12.22
N ALA A 219 1.06 -2.93 12.48
CA ALA A 219 0.78 -1.52 12.51
C ALA A 219 1.01 -0.95 13.91
N TYR A 220 1.35 0.33 13.95
CA TYR A 220 1.24 1.11 15.17
C TYR A 220 -0.24 1.37 15.45
N ASP A 221 -0.70 0.96 16.61
CA ASP A 221 -2.06 1.20 17.07
C ASP A 221 -2.04 2.29 18.17
N PRO A 222 -2.45 3.52 17.85
CA PRO A 222 -2.50 4.61 18.82
C PRO A 222 -3.58 4.42 19.89
N TYR A 223 -4.55 3.53 19.68
CA TYR A 223 -5.60 3.21 20.64
C TYR A 223 -5.24 2.06 21.57
N ALA A 224 -4.17 1.32 21.27
CA ALA A 224 -3.64 0.32 22.19
C ALA A 224 -3.15 0.99 23.48
N LYS A 225 -3.46 0.38 24.63
CA LYS A 225 -3.10 0.95 25.96
C LYS A 225 -1.62 1.32 26.10
N ASN A 226 -0.75 0.66 25.38
CA ASN A 226 0.69 0.82 25.46
C ASN A 226 1.28 1.46 24.20
N HIS A 227 0.47 1.87 23.23
CA HIS A 227 0.93 2.30 21.90
C HIS A 227 1.90 1.30 21.25
N GLU A 228 1.71 0.03 21.53
CA GLU A 228 2.54 -1.04 21.00
C GLU A 228 2.17 -1.34 19.54
N TRP A 229 3.15 -1.87 18.81
CA TRP A 229 2.90 -2.40 17.49
C TRP A 229 2.00 -3.62 17.58
N THR A 230 0.80 -3.50 17.05
CA THR A 230 -0.14 -4.60 16.98
C THR A 230 -0.10 -5.25 15.61
N ALA A 231 -0.14 -6.56 15.63
CA ALA A 231 -0.59 -7.26 14.46
C ALA A 231 -2.09 -7.07 14.34
N ALA A 232 -2.56 -7.32 13.17
CA ALA A 232 -3.96 -7.51 12.94
C ALA A 232 -4.59 -8.37 13.99
N ALA A 233 -5.78 -7.98 14.36
CA ALA A 233 -6.49 -8.64 15.43
C ALA A 233 -6.51 -10.16 15.23
N ALA A 234 -6.23 -10.84 16.32
CA ALA A 234 -6.10 -12.29 16.34
C ALA A 234 -7.38 -13.04 15.97
N ASP A 235 -8.51 -12.35 15.97
CA ASP A 235 -9.83 -12.93 15.65
C ASP A 235 -10.16 -12.88 14.14
N GLY A 236 -9.27 -12.34 13.31
CA GLY A 236 -9.45 -12.26 11.86
C GLY A 236 -10.47 -11.22 11.39
N ASN A 237 -11.08 -10.47 12.30
CA ASN A 237 -12.14 -9.49 11.98
C ASN A 237 -11.68 -8.05 12.03
N VAL A 238 -10.44 -7.79 12.33
CA VAL A 238 -9.90 -6.43 12.39
C VAL A 238 -8.91 -6.24 11.26
N TYR A 239 -8.97 -5.08 10.65
CA TYR A 239 -8.00 -4.74 9.65
C TYR A 239 -6.59 -4.87 10.23
N THR A 240 -5.73 -5.50 9.45
CA THR A 240 -4.41 -5.90 9.87
C THR A 240 -3.34 -4.92 9.45
N GLY A 241 -3.76 -3.76 9.00
CA GLY A 241 -2.88 -2.81 8.38
C GLY A 241 -2.35 -1.74 9.31
N ALA A 242 -1.50 -0.91 8.78
CA ALA A 242 -1.13 0.34 9.39
C ALA A 242 -2.36 1.24 9.51
N GLU A 243 -2.55 1.86 10.66
CA GLU A 243 -3.62 2.80 10.83
C GLU A 243 -3.50 3.96 9.84
N VAL A 244 -4.64 4.49 9.42
CA VAL A 244 -4.68 5.74 8.67
C VAL A 244 -4.31 6.87 9.64
N THR A 245 -3.06 7.25 9.64
CA THR A 245 -2.63 8.43 10.38
C THR A 245 -2.85 9.67 9.54
N SER A 246 -3.38 10.70 10.14
CA SER A 246 -3.38 12.04 9.57
C SER A 246 -2.03 12.72 9.72
N GLU A 247 -1.09 12.05 10.33
CA GLU A 247 0.26 12.52 10.56
C GLU A 247 1.11 12.18 9.35
N GLY A 248 1.55 13.20 8.64
CA GLY A 248 2.51 13.03 7.57
C GLY A 248 3.86 12.54 8.13
N PHE A 249 4.75 12.19 7.23
CA PHE A 249 6.13 11.89 7.59
C PHE A 249 6.79 13.16 8.10
N GLN A 250 7.07 13.22 9.40
CA GLN A 250 7.68 14.38 10.01
C GLN A 250 9.16 14.22 10.19
N ILE A 251 9.89 14.96 9.41
CA ILE A 251 11.31 15.19 9.73
C ILE A 251 11.48 16.53 10.47
N PHE A 252 10.84 17.60 10.01
CA PHE A 252 11.00 18.96 10.57
C PHE A 252 9.71 19.79 10.63
N GLY A 253 8.60 19.25 10.15
CA GLY A 253 7.37 20.01 9.96
C GLY A 253 7.39 20.90 8.69
N LEU A 254 6.22 21.37 8.30
CA LEU A 254 6.06 22.31 7.19
C LEU A 254 6.40 23.74 7.64
N ASN A 255 6.99 24.53 6.76
CA ASN A 255 7.26 25.92 7.04
C ASN A 255 5.93 26.70 7.13
N PRO A 256 5.56 27.29 8.30
CA PRO A 256 4.26 27.97 8.46
C PRO A 256 4.11 29.25 7.62
N TYR A 257 5.19 29.73 7.01
CA TYR A 257 5.20 30.95 6.20
C TYR A 257 5.17 30.68 4.67
N GLN A 258 4.99 29.43 4.28
CA GLN A 258 4.81 29.06 2.89
C GLN A 258 3.34 28.77 2.58
N LYS A 259 2.98 28.91 1.31
CA LYS A 259 1.66 28.48 0.81
C LYS A 259 1.67 26.98 0.56
N TYR A 260 0.60 26.34 0.94
CA TYR A 260 0.36 24.92 0.72
C TYR A 260 -1.03 24.74 0.11
N SER A 261 -1.18 23.67 -0.66
CA SER A 261 -2.49 23.22 -1.11
C SER A 261 -3.38 22.87 0.07
N ALA A 262 -4.65 23.21 0.02
CA ALA A 262 -5.62 22.75 1.02
C ALA A 262 -5.71 21.21 1.07
N GLY A 263 -5.32 20.52 0.00
CA GLY A 263 -5.26 19.06 -0.08
C GLY A 263 -4.35 18.38 0.93
N ILE A 264 -3.45 19.12 1.60
CA ILE A 264 -2.62 18.59 2.70
C ILE A 264 -3.37 18.50 4.03
N ALA A 265 -4.64 18.94 4.11
CA ALA A 265 -5.42 18.85 5.34
C ALA A 265 -5.48 17.40 5.83
N CYS A 266 -5.21 17.21 7.11
CA CYS A 266 -5.26 15.90 7.74
C CYS A 266 -6.65 15.54 8.29
N TYR A 267 -7.50 16.52 8.49
CA TYR A 267 -8.87 16.35 8.97
C TYR A 267 -9.78 17.42 8.40
N VAL A 268 -10.96 17.00 7.98
CA VAL A 268 -12.04 17.87 7.50
C VAL A 268 -13.36 17.36 8.06
N ASN A 269 -14.15 18.22 8.66
CA ASN A 269 -15.47 17.84 9.16
C ASN A 269 -16.60 18.63 8.51
N GLY A 270 -17.83 18.25 8.84
CA GLY A 270 -19.03 18.91 8.35
C GLY A 270 -19.24 18.69 6.85
N ASN A 271 -19.66 19.74 6.16
CA ASN A 271 -19.90 19.72 4.71
C ASN A 271 -18.71 20.20 3.89
N ASN A 272 -17.55 20.34 4.51
CA ASN A 272 -16.34 20.72 3.80
C ASN A 272 -15.82 19.58 2.91
N TRP A 273 -15.26 19.94 1.82
CA TRP A 273 -14.55 18.99 0.94
C TRP A 273 -13.36 19.65 0.26
N MET A 274 -12.42 18.82 -0.18
CA MET A 274 -11.35 19.25 -1.05
C MET A 274 -11.83 19.15 -2.48
N GLN A 275 -11.58 20.19 -3.28
CA GLN A 275 -11.85 20.16 -4.72
C GLN A 275 -10.62 20.53 -5.51
N ASP A 276 -10.49 19.95 -6.71
CA ASP A 276 -9.47 20.35 -7.64
C ASP A 276 -9.73 21.78 -8.11
N ASN A 277 -8.70 22.57 -8.12
CA ASN A 277 -8.71 23.85 -8.79
C ASN A 277 -8.28 23.63 -10.26
N PHE A 278 -9.26 23.35 -11.12
CA PHE A 278 -9.02 23.05 -12.53
C PHE A 278 -8.46 24.22 -13.33
N ASP A 279 -8.55 25.42 -12.81
CA ASP A 279 -8.00 26.63 -13.45
C ASP A 279 -6.51 26.81 -13.14
N ASN A 280 -5.96 26.00 -12.25
CA ASN A 280 -4.57 26.08 -11.83
C ASN A 280 -3.86 24.72 -11.98
N TRP A 281 -3.05 24.60 -13.01
CA TRP A 281 -2.25 23.41 -13.32
C TRP A 281 -1.20 23.04 -12.24
N ASP A 282 -1.10 23.84 -11.18
CA ASP A 282 -0.16 23.63 -10.07
C ASP A 282 -0.59 22.50 -9.10
N ASN A 283 -1.59 21.72 -9.43
CA ASN A 283 -2.15 20.65 -8.60
C ASN A 283 -2.56 21.09 -7.18
N ASN A 284 -2.89 22.37 -7.02
CA ASN A 284 -3.39 22.88 -5.76
C ASN A 284 -4.87 22.54 -5.60
N MET A 285 -5.23 22.13 -4.42
CA MET A 285 -6.62 21.87 -4.06
C MET A 285 -7.15 23.02 -3.19
N ASP A 286 -8.39 23.36 -3.40
CA ASP A 286 -9.13 24.31 -2.59
C ASP A 286 -10.00 23.59 -1.56
N LEU A 287 -10.25 24.25 -0.45
CA LEU A 287 -11.28 23.85 0.48
C LEU A 287 -12.61 24.52 0.10
N ALA A 288 -13.62 23.71 -0.12
CA ALA A 288 -14.96 24.17 -0.50
C ALA A 288 -16.01 23.79 0.55
N GLY A 289 -17.21 24.38 0.40
CA GLY A 289 -18.32 24.09 1.30
C GLY A 289 -18.12 24.57 2.74
N ILE A 290 -17.32 25.62 2.95
CA ILE A 290 -17.06 26.17 4.29
C ILE A 290 -18.34 26.76 4.85
N THR A 291 -18.79 26.25 5.98
CA THR A 291 -19.94 26.74 6.75
C THR A 291 -19.54 27.02 8.19
N ASN A 292 -20.44 27.60 8.95
CA ASN A 292 -20.21 27.81 10.37
C ASN A 292 -19.90 26.47 11.08
N CYS A 293 -18.96 26.47 12.00
CA CYS A 293 -18.49 25.31 12.75
C CYS A 293 -17.70 24.27 11.91
N CYS A 294 -17.26 24.61 10.72
CA CYS A 294 -16.31 23.78 10.00
C CYS A 294 -14.96 23.73 10.71
N VAL A 295 -14.40 22.55 10.80
CA VAL A 295 -13.03 22.34 11.30
C VAL A 295 -12.20 21.70 10.22
N VAL A 296 -11.05 22.31 9.93
CA VAL A 296 -10.03 21.79 9.03
C VAL A 296 -8.71 21.80 9.78
N CYS A 297 -8.07 20.64 9.88
CA CYS A 297 -6.80 20.53 10.57
C CYS A 297 -5.68 20.28 9.57
N PHE A 298 -4.57 20.92 9.81
CA PHE A 298 -3.33 20.73 9.07
C PHE A 298 -2.24 20.27 10.04
N LYS A 299 -1.44 19.32 9.66
CA LYS A 299 -0.29 18.80 10.39
C LYS A 299 0.91 18.74 9.46
N TYR A 300 2.06 18.88 9.91
CA TYR A 300 2.53 19.57 11.12
C TYR A 300 3.28 20.79 10.63
N PHE A 301 3.06 21.92 11.24
CA PHE A 301 3.86 23.09 10.95
C PHE A 301 4.98 23.21 11.99
N GLY A 302 6.21 23.37 11.51
CA GLY A 302 7.40 23.51 12.37
C GLY A 302 7.58 24.97 12.78
N PHE A 303 6.99 25.34 13.91
CA PHE A 303 7.24 26.67 14.51
C PHE A 303 8.51 26.72 15.36
N GLY A 304 9.21 25.56 15.49
CA GLY A 304 10.36 25.45 16.39
C GLY A 304 11.59 26.28 16.03
N GLY A 305 11.76 26.61 14.74
CA GLY A 305 12.81 27.53 14.31
C GLY A 305 12.65 28.94 14.83
N LEU A 306 11.41 29.36 15.09
CA LEU A 306 11.13 30.71 15.60
C LEU A 306 11.49 30.89 17.06
N ALA A 307 11.43 29.84 17.86
CA ALA A 307 11.85 29.91 19.26
C ALA A 307 13.36 30.13 19.42
N HIS A 308 14.12 29.79 18.38
CA HIS A 308 15.57 30.01 18.36
C HIS A 308 15.97 31.34 17.70
N ASP A 309 15.14 31.89 16.82
CA ASP A 309 15.43 33.16 16.11
C ASP A 309 14.88 34.40 16.83
N THR A 310 14.17 34.22 17.93
CA THR A 310 13.64 35.30 18.77
C THR A 310 14.47 35.54 20.03
N LYS A 311 15.74 35.11 19.99
CA LYS A 311 16.69 35.47 21.04
C LYS A 311 17.68 36.53 20.58
#